data_7f3b3ce2109c83a2c094127b934078f1
#
_entry.id   7f3b3ce2109c83a2c094127b934078f1
#
_cell.length_a   1.000
_cell.length_b   1.000
_cell.length_c   1.000
_cell.angle_alpha   90.00
_cell.angle_beta   90.00
_cell.angle_gamma   90.00
#
_symmetry.space_group_name_H-M   'P 1'
#
loop_
_entity.id
_entity.type
_entity.pdbx_description
1 polymer ?
#
loop_
_entity_poly.entity_id
_entity_poly.type
_entity_poly.pdbx_seq_one_letter_code
_entity_poly.pdbx_strand_id
1 'polypeptide(L)'
;RAAEAVTEGLTLEVREQMDADKEWLDNPAVVEQSCAFHRPVMLELGEDPVPVSGQEGLFYRAEGMPYLRLCFANAADVQIEISGVRYPFLETDKDVWTVDLPLDSGFYYVSLYVDNCLVLSPFLPIGYGCCRPINFLEIGPMEDFCLMRNVPHGTIRHEYLNSTVTGRTETCICYVPPGYEEGEEEYPVLYLQHGFGENERGWIWQGKVNHIMDNLLAEKRTVPMLIVMADGMVMTDCGPGKIRLKQDLFPEVVVQDIIPFIEKKYRVKKDRQHRAMAGLSMGSVQTSMLLGKHPELFAWGGLFSGFLHNIMGENPDDSHLDTIKKPEFSQSMNLLFRGMGRQDGFWKKFEEDDAF
;
A
#
# COMPACT_ATOMS: atom_id res chain seq x y z
N ARG A 1 13.12 32.99 -14.35
CA ARG A 1 12.08 33.86 -14.98
C ARG A 1 10.73 33.77 -14.26
N ALA A 2 10.25 32.58 -13.84
CA ALA A 2 9.00 32.47 -13.06
C ALA A 2 9.18 32.99 -11.62
N ALA A 3 10.32 32.77 -11.00
CA ALA A 3 10.67 33.28 -9.67
C ALA A 3 10.86 34.81 -9.68
N GLU A 4 11.43 35.37 -10.75
CA GLU A 4 11.58 36.83 -10.91
C GLU A 4 10.22 37.53 -11.05
N ALA A 5 9.26 36.95 -11.77
CA ALA A 5 7.91 37.51 -11.93
C ALA A 5 7.10 37.53 -10.62
N VAL A 6 7.34 36.58 -9.71
CA VAL A 6 6.66 36.52 -8.40
C VAL A 6 7.18 37.60 -7.44
N THR A 7 8.45 37.98 -7.55
CA THR A 7 9.06 38.98 -6.64
C THR A 7 8.77 40.43 -7.02
N GLU A 8 8.39 40.75 -8.25
CA GLU A 8 8.08 42.14 -8.67
C GLU A 8 6.86 42.74 -8.01
N GLY A 9 5.94 41.92 -7.48
CA GLY A 9 4.72 42.40 -6.77
C GLY A 9 4.80 42.42 -5.25
N LEU A 10 5.93 42.00 -4.65
CA LEU A 10 6.08 41.94 -3.21
C LEU A 10 6.52 43.25 -2.58
N THR A 11 6.02 43.54 -1.37
CA THR A 11 6.46 44.69 -0.57
C THR A 11 7.95 44.53 -0.18
N LEU A 12 8.60 45.65 0.15
CA LEU A 12 10.01 45.67 0.56
C LEU A 12 10.25 44.75 1.77
N GLU A 13 9.37 44.77 2.76
CA GLU A 13 9.42 43.92 3.96
C GLU A 13 9.38 42.44 3.63
N VAL A 14 8.54 42.04 2.68
CA VAL A 14 8.44 40.63 2.27
C VAL A 14 9.70 40.19 1.52
N ARG A 15 10.30 41.09 0.73
CA ARG A 15 11.57 40.81 0.04
C ARG A 15 12.74 40.66 1.01
N GLU A 16 12.82 41.53 2.02
CA GLU A 16 13.84 41.45 3.07
C GLU A 16 13.71 40.14 3.86
N GLN A 17 12.49 39.69 4.15
CA GLN A 17 12.24 38.41 4.81
C GLN A 17 12.64 37.22 3.93
N MET A 18 12.32 37.28 2.63
CA MET A 18 12.72 36.21 1.69
C MET A 18 14.24 36.15 1.52
N ASP A 19 14.93 37.29 1.52
CA ASP A 19 16.38 37.33 1.44
C ASP A 19 17.02 36.82 2.73
N ALA A 20 16.45 37.13 3.89
CA ALA A 20 16.87 36.56 5.18
C ALA A 20 16.64 35.04 5.24
N ASP A 21 15.49 34.55 4.75
CA ASP A 21 15.17 33.13 4.65
C ASP A 21 16.13 32.42 3.69
N LYS A 22 16.55 33.07 2.60
CA LYS A 22 17.51 32.54 1.67
C LYS A 22 18.91 32.44 2.28
N GLU A 23 19.36 33.50 2.99
CA GLU A 23 20.63 33.49 3.70
C GLU A 23 20.67 32.40 4.78
N TRP A 24 19.53 32.16 5.45
CA TRP A 24 19.35 31.07 6.39
C TRP A 24 19.43 29.69 5.71
N LEU A 25 18.81 29.52 4.55
CA LEU A 25 18.85 28.28 3.77
C LEU A 25 20.23 27.98 3.17
N ASP A 26 21.02 29.02 2.88
CA ASP A 26 22.39 28.87 2.37
C ASP A 26 23.41 28.51 3.49
N ASN A 27 22.98 28.54 4.77
CA ASN A 27 23.82 28.09 5.89
C ASN A 27 23.92 26.56 5.90
N PRO A 28 25.14 25.97 5.80
CA PRO A 28 25.32 24.51 5.72
C PRO A 28 24.64 23.74 6.87
N ALA A 29 24.67 24.29 8.09
CA ALA A 29 24.03 23.66 9.26
C ALA A 29 22.51 23.65 9.14
N VAL A 30 21.93 24.67 8.53
CA VAL A 30 20.48 24.77 8.31
C VAL A 30 20.07 23.91 7.13
N VAL A 31 20.86 23.86 6.06
CA VAL A 31 20.62 22.98 4.91
C VAL A 31 20.65 21.52 5.37
N GLU A 32 21.59 21.14 6.22
CA GLU A 32 21.67 19.80 6.79
C GLU A 32 20.43 19.49 7.63
N GLN A 33 20.02 20.40 8.51
CA GLN A 33 18.78 20.26 9.29
C GLN A 33 17.53 20.28 8.42
N SER A 34 17.47 21.17 7.41
CA SER A 34 16.33 21.26 6.49
C SER A 34 16.18 20.02 5.63
N CYS A 35 17.29 19.48 5.13
CA CYS A 35 17.28 18.19 4.43
C CYS A 35 16.80 17.07 5.34
N ALA A 36 17.15 17.16 6.63
CA ALA A 36 16.66 16.26 7.64
C ALA A 36 15.14 16.34 7.83
N PHE A 37 14.59 17.56 7.86
CA PHE A 37 13.15 17.79 8.01
C PHE A 37 12.35 17.55 6.74
N HIS A 38 12.94 17.76 5.56
CA HIS A 38 12.25 17.73 4.28
C HIS A 38 12.48 16.47 3.47
N ARG A 39 13.27 15.53 3.97
CA ARG A 39 13.31 14.20 3.42
C ARG A 39 12.12 13.42 4.00
N PRO A 40 10.96 13.42 3.34
CA PRO A 40 9.86 12.63 3.84
C PRO A 40 10.27 11.17 3.69
N VAL A 41 10.46 10.53 4.82
CA VAL A 41 10.66 9.08 4.95
C VAL A 41 9.60 8.27 4.19
N MET A 42 8.50 8.95 3.87
CA MET A 42 7.32 8.45 3.18
C MET A 42 7.41 8.29 1.69
N LEU A 43 8.21 9.09 1.02
CA LEU A 43 7.93 9.36 -0.40
C LEU A 43 8.85 8.61 -1.33
N GLU A 44 9.92 8.08 -0.84
CA GLU A 44 10.78 7.22 -1.62
C GLU A 44 10.45 5.79 -1.27
N LEU A 45 9.47 5.32 -1.99
CA LEU A 45 8.89 4.00 -1.93
C LEU A 45 9.98 2.93 -1.98
N GLY A 46 10.19 2.26 -0.86
CA GLY A 46 11.10 1.12 -0.76
C GLY A 46 12.50 1.42 -0.23
N GLU A 47 12.84 2.65 0.10
CA GLU A 47 14.04 2.91 0.90
C GLU A 47 13.70 2.75 2.39
N ASP A 48 14.54 2.01 3.11
CA ASP A 48 14.50 2.06 4.56
C ASP A 48 14.65 3.52 5.01
N PRO A 49 13.83 3.98 5.98
CA PRO A 49 14.02 5.30 6.52
C PRO A 49 15.40 5.39 7.15
N VAL A 50 16.35 5.93 6.42
CA VAL A 50 17.62 6.29 7.03
C VAL A 50 17.32 7.38 8.04
N PRO A 51 17.59 7.16 9.35
CA PRO A 51 17.38 8.18 10.35
C PRO A 51 18.18 9.40 9.95
N VAL A 52 17.51 10.48 9.71
CA VAL A 52 18.07 11.64 9.04
C VAL A 52 19.19 12.29 9.83
N SER A 53 19.20 12.17 11.13
CA SER A 53 20.29 12.66 11.99
C SER A 53 21.07 11.55 12.68
N GLY A 54 20.80 10.29 12.35
CA GLY A 54 21.28 9.15 13.13
C GLY A 54 20.68 9.10 14.54
N GLN A 55 19.64 9.90 14.80
CA GLN A 55 19.09 10.08 16.13
C GLN A 55 17.70 9.50 16.33
N GLU A 56 16.87 9.43 15.29
CA GLU A 56 15.49 8.94 15.37
C GLU A 56 15.21 7.84 14.35
N GLY A 57 14.36 6.88 14.72
CA GLY A 57 13.95 5.78 13.85
C GLY A 57 14.05 4.41 14.52
N LEU A 58 14.09 3.38 13.69
CA LEU A 58 14.28 1.98 14.06
C LEU A 58 15.77 1.63 14.03
N PHE A 59 16.25 1.04 15.11
CA PHE A 59 17.64 0.59 15.28
C PHE A 59 17.69 -0.82 15.84
N TYR A 60 18.90 -1.40 15.89
CA TYR A 60 19.12 -2.71 16.46
C TYR A 60 20.19 -2.66 17.54
N ARG A 61 19.93 -3.30 18.69
CA ARG A 61 20.95 -3.54 19.75
C ARG A 61 22.03 -4.49 19.21
N ALA A 62 23.15 -4.55 19.91
CA ALA A 62 24.27 -5.43 19.53
C ALA A 62 23.86 -6.92 19.42
N GLU A 63 22.89 -7.35 20.20
CA GLU A 63 22.28 -8.68 20.19
C GLU A 63 21.20 -8.86 19.11
N GLY A 64 20.94 -7.85 18.28
CA GLY A 64 19.95 -7.91 17.19
C GLY A 64 18.52 -7.56 17.60
N MET A 65 18.26 -7.17 18.85
CA MET A 65 16.93 -6.74 19.28
C MET A 65 16.58 -5.38 18.66
N PRO A 66 15.45 -5.24 17.96
CA PRO A 66 14.99 -3.96 17.44
C PRO A 66 14.56 -3.02 18.56
N TYR A 67 14.87 -1.73 18.40
CA TYR A 67 14.38 -0.69 19.29
C TYR A 67 14.09 0.59 18.51
N LEU A 68 13.12 1.36 19.01
CA LEU A 68 12.84 2.69 18.49
C LEU A 68 13.49 3.75 19.37
N ARG A 69 13.96 4.81 18.73
CA ARG A 69 14.39 6.04 19.34
C ARG A 69 13.73 7.21 18.65
N LEU A 70 12.94 7.98 19.38
CA LEU A 70 12.18 9.12 18.87
C LEU A 70 12.33 10.32 19.83
N CYS A 71 12.13 11.53 19.31
CA CYS A 71 12.18 12.75 20.09
C CYS A 71 10.81 13.40 20.19
N PHE A 72 10.37 13.67 21.42
CA PHE A 72 9.11 14.37 21.69
C PHE A 72 9.32 15.41 22.78
N ALA A 73 9.33 16.67 22.38
CA ALA A 73 9.55 17.76 23.31
C ALA A 73 8.40 17.89 24.33
N ASN A 74 8.77 17.92 25.61
CA ASN A 74 7.85 18.10 26.74
C ASN A 74 6.73 17.03 26.84
N ALA A 75 6.90 15.85 26.24
CA ALA A 75 5.95 14.75 26.42
C ALA A 75 6.04 14.18 27.85
N ALA A 76 4.90 13.81 28.42
CA ALA A 76 4.84 13.16 29.73
C ALA A 76 4.71 11.62 29.61
N ASP A 77 4.14 11.13 28.51
CA ASP A 77 3.95 9.70 28.24
C ASP A 77 4.04 9.42 26.75
N VAL A 78 4.86 8.42 26.37
CA VAL A 78 5.00 7.98 24.99
C VAL A 78 4.82 6.47 24.95
N GLN A 79 3.94 5.99 24.08
CA GLN A 79 3.63 4.57 23.91
C GLN A 79 3.52 4.21 22.44
N ILE A 80 3.83 2.97 22.09
CA ILE A 80 3.56 2.39 20.79
C ILE A 80 2.69 1.15 20.94
N GLU A 81 1.66 1.04 20.12
CA GLU A 81 0.79 -0.13 20.06
C GLU A 81 1.09 -0.92 18.80
N ILE A 82 1.37 -2.21 18.97
CA ILE A 82 1.72 -3.15 17.92
C ILE A 82 0.88 -4.43 18.15
N SER A 83 0.08 -4.82 17.17
CA SER A 83 -0.78 -6.01 17.25
C SER A 83 -1.64 -6.05 18.52
N GLY A 84 -2.13 -4.88 18.98
CA GLY A 84 -2.96 -4.75 20.18
C GLY A 84 -2.21 -4.75 21.50
N VAL A 85 -0.88 -4.84 21.49
CA VAL A 85 -0.04 -4.75 22.68
C VAL A 85 0.60 -3.37 22.75
N ARG A 86 0.55 -2.71 23.91
CA ARG A 86 1.19 -1.41 24.14
C ARG A 86 2.54 -1.58 24.83
N TYR A 87 3.53 -0.93 24.26
CA TYR A 87 4.90 -0.85 24.76
C TYR A 87 5.18 0.60 25.17
N PRO A 88 5.44 0.87 26.47
CA PRO A 88 5.80 2.20 26.92
C PRO A 88 7.25 2.52 26.52
N PHE A 89 7.50 3.75 26.09
CA PHE A 89 8.85 4.26 25.94
C PHE A 89 9.42 4.70 27.29
N LEU A 90 10.73 4.70 27.39
CA LEU A 90 11.50 5.29 28.48
C LEU A 90 12.19 6.56 27.98
N GLU A 91 12.08 7.64 28.72
CA GLU A 91 12.88 8.83 28.47
C GLU A 91 14.31 8.55 28.87
N THR A 92 15.22 8.46 27.91
CA THR A 92 16.64 8.09 28.12
C THR A 92 17.54 9.31 28.14
N ASP A 93 17.09 10.42 27.61
CA ASP A 93 17.70 11.74 27.70
C ASP A 93 16.56 12.77 27.56
N LYS A 94 16.81 14.04 27.80
CA LYS A 94 15.79 15.07 27.71
C LYS A 94 15.10 15.02 26.34
N ASP A 95 13.78 14.84 26.36
CA ASP A 95 12.92 14.76 25.17
C ASP A 95 13.26 13.57 24.23
N VAL A 96 14.13 12.64 24.62
CA VAL A 96 14.53 11.46 23.84
C VAL A 96 13.95 10.20 24.45
N TRP A 97 13.13 9.53 23.70
CA TRP A 97 12.35 8.38 24.11
C TRP A 97 12.79 7.12 23.40
N THR A 98 12.98 6.03 24.11
CA THR A 98 13.38 4.73 23.56
C THR A 98 12.47 3.61 24.05
N VAL A 99 12.26 2.61 23.19
CA VAL A 99 11.55 1.38 23.53
C VAL A 99 12.19 0.20 22.82
N ASP A 100 12.49 -0.85 23.58
CA ASP A 100 12.93 -2.13 23.02
C ASP A 100 11.69 -2.92 22.57
N LEU A 101 11.75 -3.50 21.38
CA LEU A 101 10.63 -4.20 20.76
C LEU A 101 10.99 -5.69 20.63
N PRO A 102 10.45 -6.57 21.47
CA PRO A 102 10.68 -8.01 21.36
C PRO A 102 9.83 -8.61 20.24
N LEU A 103 10.13 -8.21 18.99
CA LEU A 103 9.41 -8.61 17.79
C LEU A 103 10.27 -9.52 16.93
N ASP A 104 9.64 -10.53 16.36
CA ASP A 104 10.24 -11.35 15.31
C ASP A 104 10.35 -10.57 13.98
N SER A 105 11.10 -11.12 13.03
CA SER A 105 11.14 -10.56 11.66
C SER A 105 9.75 -10.56 11.04
N GLY A 106 9.36 -9.43 10.45
CA GLY A 106 8.04 -9.26 9.84
C GLY A 106 7.65 -7.82 9.63
N PHE A 107 6.45 -7.65 9.10
CA PHE A 107 5.78 -6.38 8.87
C PHE A 107 4.77 -6.11 9.99
N TYR A 108 4.79 -4.89 10.56
CA TYR A 108 3.93 -4.50 11.67
C TYR A 108 3.36 -3.10 11.46
N TYR A 109 2.03 -2.97 11.40
CA TYR A 109 1.41 -1.66 11.59
C TYR A 109 1.57 -1.22 13.04
N VAL A 110 1.89 0.06 13.25
CA VAL A 110 2.12 0.62 14.58
C VAL A 110 1.31 1.89 14.81
N SER A 111 0.77 2.04 16.01
CA SER A 111 0.09 3.25 16.46
C SER A 111 0.89 3.90 17.57
N LEU A 112 1.35 5.13 17.32
CA LEU A 112 2.17 5.90 18.25
C LEU A 112 1.28 6.87 19.04
N TYR A 113 1.41 6.86 20.34
CA TYR A 113 0.68 7.74 21.24
C TYR A 113 1.64 8.61 22.02
N VAL A 114 1.42 9.92 22.01
CA VAL A 114 2.12 10.91 22.83
C VAL A 114 1.07 11.61 23.68
N ASP A 115 1.18 11.52 25.00
CA ASP A 115 0.23 12.04 25.97
C ASP A 115 -1.23 11.61 25.62
N ASN A 116 -1.41 10.35 25.31
CA ASN A 116 -2.65 9.73 24.84
C ASN A 116 -3.19 10.26 23.49
N CYS A 117 -2.48 11.11 22.78
CA CYS A 117 -2.84 11.54 21.43
C CYS A 117 -2.19 10.61 20.39
N LEU A 118 -2.99 10.11 19.45
CA LEU A 118 -2.48 9.34 18.32
C LEU A 118 -1.70 10.27 17.37
N VAL A 119 -0.45 9.94 17.09
CA VAL A 119 0.42 10.73 16.22
C VAL A 119 1.06 9.88 15.12
N LEU A 120 1.54 10.53 14.07
CA LEU A 120 2.40 9.92 13.06
C LEU A 120 3.81 10.47 13.23
N SER A 121 4.80 9.57 13.27
CA SER A 121 6.20 9.97 13.23
C SER A 121 6.67 10.08 11.78
N PRO A 122 7.32 11.19 11.40
CA PRO A 122 7.95 11.31 10.08
C PRO A 122 9.25 10.49 9.96
N PHE A 123 9.75 9.96 11.08
CA PHE A 123 10.96 9.14 11.14
C PHE A 123 10.70 7.64 11.03
N LEU A 124 9.45 7.25 10.85
CA LEU A 124 9.02 5.89 10.58
C LEU A 124 8.27 5.85 9.25
N PRO A 125 8.36 4.75 8.49
CA PRO A 125 7.60 4.63 7.25
C PRO A 125 6.10 4.81 7.52
N ILE A 126 5.42 5.47 6.57
CA ILE A 126 3.98 5.70 6.64
C ILE A 126 3.32 4.98 5.47
N GLY A 127 2.32 4.19 5.77
CA GLY A 127 1.44 3.55 4.83
C GLY A 127 -0.01 3.96 5.04
N TYR A 128 -0.92 3.16 4.52
CA TYR A 128 -2.34 3.29 4.76
C TYR A 128 -2.89 1.95 5.25
N GLY A 129 -3.42 1.95 6.46
CA GLY A 129 -3.99 0.77 7.11
C GLY A 129 -4.96 1.19 8.22
N CYS A 130 -5.80 0.28 8.69
CA CYS A 130 -6.81 0.60 9.70
C CYS A 130 -7.68 1.81 9.34
N CYS A 131 -8.00 1.99 8.04
CA CYS A 131 -8.77 3.09 7.46
C CYS A 131 -8.15 4.49 7.66
N ARG A 132 -6.82 4.59 7.80
CA ARG A 132 -6.11 5.86 8.03
C ARG A 132 -4.64 5.75 7.61
N PRO A 133 -3.95 6.90 7.43
CA PRO A 133 -2.49 6.91 7.44
C PRO A 133 -1.96 6.32 8.76
N ILE A 134 -0.94 5.48 8.69
CA ILE A 134 -0.41 4.74 9.83
C ILE A 134 1.09 4.49 9.62
N ASN A 135 1.87 4.59 10.70
CA ASN A 135 3.25 4.13 10.65
C ASN A 135 3.32 2.61 10.58
N PHE A 136 4.39 2.09 10.01
CA PHE A 136 4.68 0.66 10.05
C PHE A 136 6.16 0.41 10.31
N LEU A 137 6.48 -0.80 10.72
CA LEU A 137 7.85 -1.28 10.90
C LEU A 137 8.06 -2.52 10.05
N GLU A 138 9.23 -2.62 9.48
CA GLU A 138 9.75 -3.85 8.88
C GLU A 138 10.93 -4.30 9.74
N ILE A 139 10.78 -5.43 10.41
CA ILE A 139 11.77 -5.98 11.32
C ILE A 139 12.52 -7.12 10.64
N GLY A 140 13.84 -7.08 10.71
CA GLY A 140 14.71 -8.08 10.09
C GLY A 140 15.18 -7.70 8.68
N PRO A 141 15.94 -8.59 8.04
CA PRO A 141 16.45 -8.33 6.70
C PRO A 141 15.29 -8.36 5.69
N MET A 142 15.26 -7.34 4.84
CA MET A 142 14.37 -7.33 3.69
C MET A 142 14.89 -8.25 2.59
N GLU A 143 13.99 -8.99 1.94
CA GLU A 143 14.37 -9.82 0.79
C GLU A 143 14.85 -8.95 -0.37
N ASP A 144 15.93 -9.34 -1.03
CA ASP A 144 16.55 -8.58 -2.12
C ASP A 144 15.58 -8.18 -3.23
N PHE A 145 14.55 -9.00 -3.49
CA PHE A 145 13.56 -8.71 -4.53
C PHE A 145 12.61 -7.56 -4.16
N CYS A 146 12.51 -7.17 -2.89
CA CYS A 146 11.71 -6.05 -2.42
C CYS A 146 12.49 -4.73 -2.40
N LEU A 147 13.82 -4.78 -2.51
CA LEU A 147 14.67 -3.59 -2.44
C LEU A 147 14.62 -2.80 -3.74
N MET A 148 14.70 -1.47 -3.64
CA MET A 148 14.97 -0.65 -4.80
C MET A 148 16.40 -0.93 -5.29
N ARG A 149 16.52 -1.43 -6.52
CA ARG A 149 17.80 -1.78 -7.14
C ARG A 149 18.06 -0.87 -8.33
N ASN A 150 19.32 -0.75 -8.75
CA ASN A 150 19.68 0.00 -9.94
C ASN A 150 19.35 -0.82 -11.22
N VAL A 151 18.07 -0.87 -11.53
CA VAL A 151 17.50 -1.54 -12.71
C VAL A 151 16.53 -0.58 -13.40
N PRO A 152 16.09 -0.83 -14.64
CA PRO A 152 15.02 -0.05 -15.25
C PRO A 152 13.74 -0.11 -14.39
N HIS A 153 13.16 1.04 -14.09
CA HIS A 153 11.96 1.15 -13.26
C HIS A 153 10.71 1.43 -14.09
N GLY A 154 9.59 0.84 -13.66
CA GLY A 154 8.27 1.17 -14.17
C GLY A 154 7.76 2.51 -13.64
N THR A 155 6.59 2.91 -14.13
CA THR A 155 5.95 4.17 -13.77
C THR A 155 4.70 3.90 -12.95
N ILE A 156 4.48 4.69 -11.90
CA ILE A 156 3.26 4.66 -11.09
C ILE A 156 2.35 5.80 -11.55
N ARG A 157 1.10 5.46 -11.89
CA ARG A 157 0.10 6.42 -12.34
C ARG A 157 -1.12 6.38 -11.43
N HIS A 158 -1.54 7.57 -11.01
CA HIS A 158 -2.80 7.74 -10.28
C HIS A 158 -3.92 8.03 -11.28
N GLU A 159 -4.97 7.23 -11.24
CA GLU A 159 -6.11 7.31 -12.14
C GLU A 159 -7.39 7.60 -11.37
N TYR A 160 -8.26 8.36 -12.03
CA TYR A 160 -9.57 8.73 -11.54
C TYR A 160 -10.61 8.36 -12.59
N LEU A 161 -11.66 7.70 -12.19
CA LEU A 161 -12.74 7.31 -13.07
C LEU A 161 -14.10 7.57 -12.39
N ASN A 162 -15.10 7.94 -13.17
CA ASN A 162 -16.47 8.05 -12.66
C ASN A 162 -17.12 6.66 -12.76
N SER A 163 -17.41 6.08 -11.61
CA SER A 163 -18.06 4.79 -11.54
C SER A 163 -19.56 4.90 -11.87
N THR A 164 -20.04 4.04 -12.73
CA THR A 164 -21.45 3.89 -13.02
C THR A 164 -22.17 3.06 -11.98
N VAL A 165 -21.44 2.22 -11.25
CA VAL A 165 -21.94 1.35 -10.19
C VAL A 165 -22.16 2.12 -8.90
N THR A 166 -21.19 2.94 -8.49
CA THR A 166 -21.26 3.68 -7.22
C THR A 166 -21.84 5.09 -7.37
N GLY A 167 -21.83 5.64 -8.59
CA GLY A 167 -22.18 7.03 -8.87
C GLY A 167 -21.14 8.04 -8.37
N ARG A 168 -19.94 7.59 -7.99
CA ARG A 168 -18.87 8.38 -7.40
C ARG A 168 -17.62 8.34 -8.27
N THR A 169 -16.66 9.22 -7.97
CA THR A 169 -15.31 9.10 -8.51
C THR A 169 -14.56 8.06 -7.71
N GLU A 170 -14.10 7.03 -8.42
CA GLU A 170 -13.23 5.99 -7.89
C GLU A 170 -11.79 6.24 -8.30
N THR A 171 -10.86 5.69 -7.53
CA THR A 171 -9.42 5.83 -7.76
C THR A 171 -8.78 4.47 -8.00
N CYS A 172 -7.77 4.43 -8.85
CA CYS A 172 -6.87 3.29 -8.92
C CYS A 172 -5.44 3.74 -9.20
N ILE A 173 -4.50 2.90 -8.82
CA ILE A 173 -3.08 3.06 -9.16
C ILE A 173 -2.73 2.02 -10.21
N CYS A 174 -2.02 2.47 -11.25
CA CYS A 174 -1.50 1.60 -12.29
C CYS A 174 0.03 1.60 -12.24
N TYR A 175 0.64 0.45 -12.02
CA TYR A 175 2.03 0.23 -12.36
C TYR A 175 2.12 -0.09 -13.84
N VAL A 176 3.00 0.61 -14.54
CA VAL A 176 3.28 0.45 -15.96
C VAL A 176 4.74 0.00 -16.11
N PRO A 177 5.03 -1.12 -16.79
CA PRO A 177 6.39 -1.66 -16.83
C PRO A 177 7.38 -0.76 -17.54
N PRO A 178 8.70 -0.90 -17.26
CA PRO A 178 9.74 -0.18 -18.00
C PRO A 178 9.63 -0.41 -19.50
N GLY A 179 9.87 0.62 -20.30
CA GLY A 179 9.81 0.56 -21.77
C GLY A 179 8.40 0.69 -22.34
N TYR A 180 7.37 0.86 -21.51
CA TYR A 180 6.00 1.02 -22.01
C TYR A 180 5.82 2.21 -22.94
N GLU A 181 6.45 3.36 -22.66
CA GLU A 181 6.27 4.58 -23.47
C GLU A 181 6.95 4.50 -24.84
N GLU A 182 8.02 3.73 -24.94
CA GLU A 182 8.84 3.60 -26.15
C GLU A 182 8.28 2.58 -27.15
N GLY A 183 7.36 1.71 -26.70
CA GLY A 183 6.82 0.60 -27.50
C GLY A 183 5.36 0.79 -27.90
N GLU A 184 4.88 -0.11 -28.75
CA GLU A 184 3.47 -0.24 -29.15
C GLU A 184 2.84 -1.56 -28.68
N GLU A 185 3.57 -2.34 -27.92
CA GLU A 185 3.14 -3.65 -27.45
C GLU A 185 1.94 -3.57 -26.51
N GLU A 186 1.09 -4.58 -26.55
CA GLU A 186 0.01 -4.78 -25.60
C GLU A 186 0.46 -5.74 -24.49
N TYR A 187 0.09 -5.42 -23.26
CA TYR A 187 0.55 -6.10 -22.05
C TYR A 187 -0.58 -6.87 -21.36
N PRO A 188 -0.31 -8.01 -20.72
CA PRO A 188 -1.25 -8.63 -19.79
C PRO A 188 -1.48 -7.71 -18.59
N VAL A 189 -2.59 -7.95 -17.88
CA VAL A 189 -3.00 -7.13 -16.73
C VAL A 189 -3.22 -8.00 -15.51
N LEU A 190 -2.60 -7.61 -14.40
CA LEU A 190 -2.91 -8.09 -13.06
C LEU A 190 -3.74 -7.04 -12.32
N TYR A 191 -4.96 -7.36 -11.94
CA TYR A 191 -5.75 -6.60 -10.98
C TYR A 191 -5.41 -7.10 -9.59
N LEU A 192 -4.84 -6.23 -8.73
CA LEU A 192 -4.27 -6.61 -7.44
C LEU A 192 -4.95 -5.84 -6.31
N GLN A 193 -5.70 -6.56 -5.46
CA GLN A 193 -6.58 -5.96 -4.48
C GLN A 193 -6.00 -6.01 -3.06
N HIS A 194 -6.12 -4.91 -2.34
CA HIS A 194 -5.66 -4.73 -0.96
C HIS A 194 -6.59 -5.37 0.09
N GLY A 195 -6.13 -5.43 1.35
CA GLY A 195 -6.88 -5.92 2.49
C GLY A 195 -7.86 -4.90 3.09
N PHE A 196 -8.67 -5.34 4.05
CA PHE A 196 -9.61 -4.46 4.76
C PHE A 196 -8.89 -3.31 5.48
N GLY A 197 -9.42 -2.11 5.31
CA GLY A 197 -8.87 -0.90 5.94
C GLY A 197 -7.61 -0.33 5.28
N GLU A 198 -7.15 -0.93 4.18
CA GLU A 198 -6.14 -0.37 3.30
C GLU A 198 -6.80 0.41 2.15
N ASN A 199 -6.02 0.81 1.15
CA ASN A 199 -6.50 1.47 -0.07
C ASN A 199 -5.63 1.12 -1.28
N GLU A 200 -5.89 1.75 -2.42
CA GLU A 200 -5.19 1.53 -3.68
C GLU A 200 -3.66 1.71 -3.60
N ARG A 201 -3.13 2.37 -2.54
CA ARG A 201 -1.70 2.62 -2.34
C ARG A 201 -0.97 1.49 -1.61
N GLY A 202 -1.70 0.64 -0.90
CA GLY A 202 -1.12 -0.37 -0.01
C GLY A 202 -0.08 -1.26 -0.69
N TRP A 203 -0.37 -1.74 -1.88
CA TRP A 203 0.56 -2.59 -2.64
C TRP A 203 1.82 -1.87 -3.13
N ILE A 204 1.77 -0.53 -3.29
CA ILE A 204 2.94 0.28 -3.63
C ILE A 204 3.73 0.64 -2.38
N TRP A 205 3.07 1.21 -1.37
CA TRP A 205 3.75 1.75 -0.19
C TRP A 205 4.29 0.66 0.74
N GLN A 206 3.43 -0.23 1.21
CA GLN A 206 3.83 -1.31 2.10
C GLN A 206 4.29 -2.55 1.32
N GLY A 207 3.56 -2.87 0.25
CA GLY A 207 3.77 -4.09 -0.54
C GLY A 207 4.92 -4.02 -1.53
N LYS A 208 5.43 -2.82 -1.87
CA LYS A 208 6.59 -2.61 -2.75
C LYS A 208 6.50 -3.35 -4.10
N VAL A 209 5.28 -3.56 -4.59
CA VAL A 209 5.03 -4.37 -5.79
C VAL A 209 5.73 -3.83 -7.04
N ASN A 210 5.92 -2.51 -7.12
CA ASN A 210 6.69 -1.87 -8.19
C ASN A 210 8.15 -2.32 -8.18
N HIS A 211 8.83 -2.31 -7.03
CA HIS A 211 10.22 -2.78 -6.91
C HIS A 211 10.34 -4.27 -7.17
N ILE A 212 9.39 -5.06 -6.65
CA ILE A 212 9.32 -6.50 -6.90
C ILE A 212 9.24 -6.76 -8.41
N MET A 213 8.36 -6.05 -9.11
CA MET A 213 8.20 -6.21 -10.55
C MET A 213 9.42 -5.77 -11.34
N ASP A 214 9.99 -4.61 -11.02
CA ASP A 214 11.20 -4.09 -11.66
C ASP A 214 12.37 -5.08 -11.53
N ASN A 215 12.59 -5.61 -10.32
CA ASN A 215 13.63 -6.58 -10.04
C ASN A 215 13.40 -7.91 -10.77
N LEU A 216 12.17 -8.43 -10.74
CA LEU A 216 11.83 -9.68 -11.45
C LEU A 216 11.94 -9.54 -12.97
N LEU A 217 11.60 -8.36 -13.52
CA LEU A 217 11.77 -8.07 -14.95
C LEU A 217 13.25 -8.03 -15.32
N ALA A 218 14.08 -7.34 -14.53
CA ALA A 218 15.53 -7.29 -14.75
C ALA A 218 16.18 -8.69 -14.68
N GLU A 219 15.68 -9.55 -13.81
CA GLU A 219 16.10 -10.95 -13.66
C GLU A 219 15.49 -11.89 -14.72
N LYS A 220 14.58 -11.41 -15.58
CA LYS A 220 13.83 -12.22 -16.56
C LYS A 220 13.02 -13.34 -15.93
N ARG A 221 12.52 -13.16 -14.72
CA ARG A 221 11.72 -14.11 -13.95
C ARG A 221 10.22 -13.88 -14.10
N THR A 222 9.83 -12.79 -14.73
CA THR A 222 8.44 -12.49 -15.05
C THR A 222 8.33 -11.85 -16.42
N VAL A 223 7.10 -11.71 -16.92
CA VAL A 223 6.80 -10.99 -18.15
C VAL A 223 6.37 -9.56 -17.82
N PRO A 224 6.64 -8.58 -18.70
CA PRO A 224 6.12 -7.24 -18.53
C PRO A 224 4.59 -7.26 -18.48
N MET A 225 4.00 -6.59 -17.49
CA MET A 225 2.55 -6.50 -17.31
C MET A 225 2.17 -5.19 -16.65
N LEU A 226 0.93 -4.76 -16.85
CA LEU A 226 0.34 -3.72 -16.03
C LEU A 226 -0.17 -4.34 -14.73
N ILE A 227 -0.07 -3.58 -13.62
CA ILE A 227 -0.73 -3.93 -12.37
C ILE A 227 -1.69 -2.80 -12.01
N VAL A 228 -2.95 -3.15 -11.82
CA VAL A 228 -4.03 -2.21 -11.49
C VAL A 228 -4.49 -2.48 -10.07
N MET A 229 -4.35 -1.48 -9.22
CA MET A 229 -4.70 -1.53 -7.80
C MET A 229 -5.80 -0.50 -7.54
N ALA A 230 -7.01 -0.97 -7.25
CA ALA A 230 -8.16 -0.12 -6.98
C ALA A 230 -8.50 -0.06 -5.50
N ASP A 231 -9.30 0.93 -5.08
CA ASP A 231 -9.85 0.96 -3.73
C ASP A 231 -11.03 -0.01 -3.61
N GLY A 232 -10.83 -1.11 -2.89
CA GLY A 232 -11.86 -2.11 -2.65
C GLY A 232 -12.79 -1.79 -1.47
N MET A 233 -12.53 -0.69 -0.76
CA MET A 233 -13.41 -0.16 0.27
C MET A 233 -14.55 0.66 -0.37
N VAL A 234 -15.32 0.02 -1.25
CA VAL A 234 -16.36 0.66 -2.06
C VAL A 234 -17.39 1.35 -1.20
N MET A 235 -17.58 2.65 -1.42
CA MET A 235 -18.56 3.47 -0.72
C MET A 235 -19.72 3.85 -1.63
N THR A 236 -20.93 3.79 -1.12
CA THR A 236 -22.15 4.23 -1.82
C THR A 236 -22.90 5.26 -1.01
N ASP A 237 -23.61 6.14 -1.71
CA ASP A 237 -24.50 7.10 -1.08
C ASP A 237 -25.78 6.38 -0.63
N CYS A 238 -26.21 6.61 0.61
CA CYS A 238 -27.42 6.01 1.19
C CYS A 238 -28.39 7.07 1.75
N GLY A 239 -28.28 8.29 1.22
CA GLY A 239 -29.12 9.44 1.56
C GLY A 239 -28.30 10.70 1.80
N PRO A 240 -28.91 11.87 2.01
CA PRO A 240 -28.24 13.14 2.12
C PRO A 240 -27.14 13.13 3.20
N GLY A 241 -25.88 13.29 2.77
CA GLY A 241 -24.70 13.31 3.64
C GLY A 241 -24.36 11.99 4.32
N LYS A 242 -24.92 10.86 3.85
CA LYS A 242 -24.66 9.53 4.41
C LYS A 242 -24.02 8.62 3.36
N ILE A 243 -22.90 8.04 3.71
CA ILE A 243 -22.23 7.02 2.90
C ILE A 243 -22.23 5.71 3.66
N ARG A 244 -22.22 4.60 2.92
CA ARG A 244 -22.15 3.25 3.45
C ARG A 244 -21.10 2.44 2.70
N LEU A 245 -20.34 1.67 3.44
CA LEU A 245 -19.42 0.68 2.89
C LEU A 245 -20.19 -0.47 2.25
N LYS A 246 -19.85 -0.79 1.00
CA LYS A 246 -20.47 -1.82 0.16
C LYS A 246 -19.40 -2.61 -0.60
N GLN A 247 -18.60 -3.35 0.13
CA GLN A 247 -17.47 -4.15 -0.38
C GLN A 247 -17.92 -5.23 -1.39
N ASP A 248 -19.16 -5.70 -1.26
CA ASP A 248 -19.81 -6.67 -2.13
C ASP A 248 -20.09 -6.14 -3.55
N LEU A 249 -20.05 -4.81 -3.74
CA LEU A 249 -20.16 -4.18 -5.06
C LEU A 249 -18.84 -4.09 -5.83
N PHE A 250 -17.71 -4.42 -5.20
CA PHE A 250 -16.40 -4.31 -5.85
C PHE A 250 -16.30 -5.15 -7.14
N PRO A 251 -16.82 -6.40 -7.21
CA PRO A 251 -16.84 -7.14 -8.47
C PRO A 251 -17.51 -6.38 -9.62
N GLU A 252 -18.64 -5.75 -9.37
CA GLU A 252 -19.35 -4.96 -10.35
C GLU A 252 -18.56 -3.72 -10.78
N VAL A 253 -17.91 -3.02 -9.83
CA VAL A 253 -17.04 -1.87 -10.12
C VAL A 253 -15.86 -2.30 -11.02
N VAL A 254 -15.25 -3.44 -10.73
CA VAL A 254 -14.15 -3.97 -11.56
C VAL A 254 -14.63 -4.25 -12.99
N VAL A 255 -15.75 -4.95 -13.13
CA VAL A 255 -16.23 -5.43 -14.42
C VAL A 255 -16.83 -4.30 -15.28
N GLN A 256 -17.61 -3.41 -14.66
CA GLN A 256 -18.37 -2.40 -15.40
C GLN A 256 -17.59 -1.10 -15.60
N ASP A 257 -16.66 -0.78 -14.71
CA ASP A 257 -15.98 0.52 -14.71
C ASP A 257 -14.45 0.38 -14.89
N ILE A 258 -13.75 -0.40 -14.06
CA ILE A 258 -12.29 -0.42 -14.05
C ILE A 258 -11.74 -1.12 -15.30
N ILE A 259 -12.19 -2.33 -15.62
CA ILE A 259 -11.70 -3.06 -16.80
C ILE A 259 -11.91 -2.24 -18.08
N PRO A 260 -13.12 -1.71 -18.37
CA PRO A 260 -13.33 -0.88 -19.56
C PRO A 260 -12.49 0.40 -19.58
N PHE A 261 -12.27 1.03 -18.41
CA PHE A 261 -11.43 2.21 -18.31
C PHE A 261 -9.96 1.89 -18.65
N ILE A 262 -9.41 0.82 -18.10
CA ILE A 262 -8.04 0.37 -18.36
C ILE A 262 -7.87 -0.01 -19.83
N GLU A 263 -8.80 -0.79 -20.40
CA GLU A 263 -8.73 -1.23 -21.78
C GLU A 263 -8.90 -0.11 -22.82
N LYS A 264 -9.51 1.00 -22.42
CA LYS A 264 -9.63 2.20 -23.25
C LYS A 264 -8.37 3.07 -23.18
N LYS A 265 -7.72 3.13 -22.01
CA LYS A 265 -6.63 4.08 -21.74
C LYS A 265 -5.24 3.49 -21.97
N TYR A 266 -5.09 2.20 -21.79
CA TYR A 266 -3.80 1.51 -21.83
C TYR A 266 -3.73 0.47 -22.96
N ARG A 267 -2.53 0.19 -23.42
CA ARG A 267 -2.25 -0.90 -24.36
C ARG A 267 -2.24 -2.22 -23.60
N VAL A 268 -3.37 -2.89 -23.56
CA VAL A 268 -3.55 -4.13 -22.81
C VAL A 268 -4.20 -5.20 -23.67
N LYS A 269 -3.79 -6.44 -23.46
CA LYS A 269 -4.43 -7.62 -24.03
C LYS A 269 -5.76 -7.85 -23.32
N LYS A 270 -6.85 -7.91 -24.10
CA LYS A 270 -8.22 -7.88 -23.56
C LYS A 270 -8.84 -9.25 -23.34
N ASP A 271 -8.14 -10.29 -23.71
CA ASP A 271 -8.63 -11.66 -23.56
C ASP A 271 -8.38 -12.22 -22.15
N ARG A 272 -9.14 -13.25 -21.82
CA ARG A 272 -9.09 -13.95 -20.53
C ARG A 272 -7.71 -14.48 -20.18
N GLN A 273 -6.95 -14.98 -21.17
CA GLN A 273 -5.64 -15.61 -20.95
C GLN A 273 -4.58 -14.61 -20.46
N HIS A 274 -4.79 -13.34 -20.72
CA HIS A 274 -3.88 -12.26 -20.34
C HIS A 274 -4.41 -11.39 -19.21
N ARG A 275 -5.45 -11.87 -18.49
CA ARG A 275 -6.02 -11.15 -17.35
C ARG A 275 -5.96 -11.99 -16.08
N ALA A 276 -5.35 -11.42 -15.04
CA ALA A 276 -5.21 -12.01 -13.71
C ALA A 276 -5.94 -11.16 -12.68
N MET A 277 -6.45 -11.80 -11.63
CA MET A 277 -6.99 -11.16 -10.43
C MET A 277 -6.36 -11.77 -9.19
N ALA A 278 -5.85 -10.93 -8.29
CA ALA A 278 -5.31 -11.38 -7.02
C ALA A 278 -5.66 -10.39 -5.90
N GLY A 279 -5.63 -10.86 -4.65
CA GLY A 279 -5.91 -10.00 -3.51
C GLY A 279 -5.56 -10.59 -2.17
N LEU A 280 -5.40 -9.69 -1.20
CA LEU A 280 -5.05 -10.00 0.19
C LEU A 280 -6.28 -9.90 1.08
N SER A 281 -6.53 -10.89 1.95
CA SER A 281 -7.59 -10.86 2.97
C SER A 281 -8.95 -10.49 2.36
N MET A 282 -9.54 -9.32 2.67
CA MET A 282 -10.73 -8.80 1.98
C MET A 282 -10.60 -8.89 0.46
N GLY A 283 -9.44 -8.49 -0.09
CA GLY A 283 -9.18 -8.58 -1.52
C GLY A 283 -9.17 -10.01 -2.05
N SER A 284 -8.84 -11.01 -1.22
CA SER A 284 -8.96 -12.42 -1.61
C SER A 284 -10.42 -12.85 -1.75
N VAL A 285 -11.29 -12.42 -0.83
CA VAL A 285 -12.75 -12.63 -0.94
C VAL A 285 -13.29 -11.99 -2.21
N GLN A 286 -12.93 -10.73 -2.47
CA GLN A 286 -13.34 -10.01 -3.69
C GLN A 286 -12.81 -10.69 -4.95
N THR A 287 -11.58 -11.24 -4.91
CA THR A 287 -11.02 -12.05 -5.99
C THR A 287 -11.83 -13.33 -6.21
N SER A 288 -12.14 -14.08 -5.14
CA SER A 288 -12.98 -15.28 -5.21
C SER A 288 -14.35 -14.99 -5.82
N MET A 289 -15.01 -13.91 -5.36
CA MET A 289 -16.29 -13.47 -5.92
C MET A 289 -16.20 -13.15 -7.41
N LEU A 290 -15.16 -12.43 -7.84
CA LEU A 290 -14.94 -12.10 -9.25
C LEU A 290 -14.71 -13.35 -10.10
N LEU A 291 -13.84 -14.25 -9.66
CA LEU A 291 -13.54 -15.49 -10.38
C LEU A 291 -14.78 -16.39 -10.52
N GLY A 292 -15.60 -16.47 -9.49
CA GLY A 292 -16.80 -17.30 -9.52
C GLY A 292 -17.99 -16.68 -10.27
N LYS A 293 -18.17 -15.35 -10.18
CA LYS A 293 -19.25 -14.63 -10.89
C LYS A 293 -18.92 -14.41 -12.37
N HIS A 294 -17.62 -14.22 -12.70
CA HIS A 294 -17.13 -13.87 -14.03
C HIS A 294 -15.97 -14.78 -14.48
N PRO A 295 -16.18 -16.10 -14.54
CA PRO A 295 -15.11 -17.05 -14.90
C PRO A 295 -14.60 -16.85 -16.35
N GLU A 296 -15.38 -16.18 -17.18
CA GLU A 296 -15.00 -15.83 -18.57
C GLU A 296 -13.97 -14.70 -18.65
N LEU A 297 -13.74 -13.94 -17.58
CA LEU A 297 -12.85 -12.76 -17.61
C LEU A 297 -11.42 -13.04 -17.20
N PHE A 298 -11.18 -14.03 -16.34
CA PHE A 298 -9.88 -14.24 -15.72
C PHE A 298 -9.42 -15.69 -15.88
N ALA A 299 -8.15 -15.91 -16.28
CA ALA A 299 -7.54 -17.22 -16.35
C ALA A 299 -6.57 -17.50 -15.19
N TRP A 300 -6.25 -16.50 -14.40
CA TRP A 300 -5.26 -16.55 -13.32
C TRP A 300 -5.84 -15.94 -12.07
N GLY A 301 -5.74 -16.65 -10.94
CA GLY A 301 -6.24 -16.21 -9.64
C GLY A 301 -5.20 -16.32 -8.55
N GLY A 302 -5.17 -15.34 -7.63
CA GLY A 302 -4.30 -15.36 -6.46
C GLY A 302 -5.03 -14.89 -5.19
N LEU A 303 -5.06 -15.73 -4.16
CA LEU A 303 -5.70 -15.44 -2.88
C LEU A 303 -4.64 -15.48 -1.77
N PHE A 304 -4.19 -14.30 -1.33
CA PHE A 304 -3.18 -14.12 -0.29
C PHE A 304 -3.87 -13.90 1.06
N SER A 305 -3.43 -14.58 2.12
CA SER A 305 -4.20 -14.77 3.36
C SER A 305 -5.67 -15.05 2.99
N GLY A 306 -5.86 -16.08 2.14
CA GLY A 306 -6.91 -16.17 1.15
C GLY A 306 -8.13 -16.96 1.57
N PHE A 307 -9.29 -16.36 1.38
CA PHE A 307 -10.61 -16.95 1.63
C PHE A 307 -11.34 -17.18 0.31
N LEU A 308 -11.96 -18.35 0.18
CA LEU A 308 -12.92 -18.63 -0.89
C LEU A 308 -14.31 -18.12 -0.51
N HIS A 309 -14.73 -18.40 0.72
CA HIS A 309 -16.00 -17.92 1.26
C HIS A 309 -15.96 -16.41 1.52
N ASN A 310 -17.11 -15.77 1.35
CA ASN A 310 -17.28 -14.41 1.80
C ASN A 310 -17.43 -14.38 3.33
N ILE A 311 -16.39 -13.99 4.03
CA ILE A 311 -16.36 -13.87 5.49
C ILE A 311 -16.87 -12.51 6.00
N MET A 312 -17.33 -11.63 5.10
CA MET A 312 -17.74 -10.28 5.43
C MET A 312 -19.26 -10.15 5.55
N GLY A 313 -19.71 -9.47 6.61
CA GLY A 313 -21.14 -9.21 6.86
C GLY A 313 -21.86 -10.33 7.63
N GLU A 314 -23.12 -10.06 7.96
CA GLU A 314 -23.94 -10.98 8.78
C GLU A 314 -24.56 -12.13 7.94
N ASN A 315 -24.79 -11.92 6.66
CA ASN A 315 -25.36 -12.89 5.74
C ASN A 315 -24.60 -12.81 4.40
N PRO A 316 -23.40 -13.38 4.33
CA PRO A 316 -22.57 -13.29 3.15
C PRO A 316 -23.19 -14.06 1.97
N ASP A 317 -23.13 -13.45 0.77
CA ASP A 317 -23.49 -14.13 -0.47
C ASP A 317 -22.29 -14.96 -0.95
N ASP A 318 -22.46 -16.27 -0.92
CA ASP A 318 -21.47 -17.26 -1.38
C ASP A 318 -21.88 -17.94 -2.71
N SER A 319 -22.84 -17.39 -3.43
CA SER A 319 -23.34 -17.96 -4.70
C SER A 319 -22.26 -18.15 -5.76
N HIS A 320 -21.18 -17.36 -5.70
CA HIS A 320 -20.02 -17.49 -6.58
C HIS A 320 -19.31 -18.86 -6.43
N LEU A 321 -19.40 -19.48 -5.27
CA LEU A 321 -18.82 -20.80 -4.99
C LEU A 321 -19.47 -21.93 -5.79
N ASP A 322 -20.73 -21.78 -6.21
CA ASP A 322 -21.40 -22.75 -7.07
C ASP A 322 -20.68 -22.90 -8.44
N THR A 323 -19.96 -21.86 -8.86
CA THR A 323 -19.13 -21.92 -10.05
C THR A 323 -17.73 -22.50 -9.73
N ILE A 324 -17.12 -22.03 -8.66
CA ILE A 324 -15.75 -22.44 -8.28
C ILE A 324 -15.67 -23.95 -7.98
N LYS A 325 -16.72 -24.52 -7.41
CA LYS A 325 -16.83 -25.97 -7.13
C LYS A 325 -16.86 -26.86 -8.37
N LYS A 326 -17.21 -26.33 -9.51
CA LYS A 326 -17.36 -27.14 -10.74
C LYS A 326 -15.98 -27.54 -11.26
N PRO A 327 -15.80 -28.82 -11.68
CA PRO A 327 -14.54 -29.28 -12.28
C PRO A 327 -14.12 -28.43 -13.49
N GLU A 328 -15.09 -27.94 -14.26
CA GLU A 328 -14.87 -27.10 -15.44
C GLU A 328 -14.19 -25.78 -15.08
N PHE A 329 -14.48 -25.22 -13.90
CA PHE A 329 -13.81 -24.02 -13.42
C PHE A 329 -12.33 -24.26 -13.23
N SER A 330 -11.93 -25.26 -12.44
CA SER A 330 -10.52 -25.57 -12.19
C SER A 330 -9.76 -25.95 -13.46
N GLN A 331 -10.40 -26.69 -14.38
CA GLN A 331 -9.83 -27.03 -15.67
C GLN A 331 -9.65 -25.81 -16.59
N SER A 332 -10.45 -24.78 -16.41
CA SER A 332 -10.40 -23.54 -17.21
C SER A 332 -9.34 -22.56 -16.71
N MET A 333 -8.89 -22.68 -15.46
CA MET A 333 -7.90 -21.78 -14.87
C MET A 333 -6.47 -22.23 -15.24
N ASN A 334 -5.63 -21.28 -15.62
CA ASN A 334 -4.19 -21.56 -15.79
C ASN A 334 -3.50 -21.68 -14.43
N LEU A 335 -3.95 -20.90 -13.46
CA LEU A 335 -3.48 -20.95 -12.08
C LEU A 335 -4.57 -20.42 -11.14
N LEU A 336 -4.81 -21.12 -10.06
CA LEU A 336 -5.46 -20.61 -8.86
C LEU A 336 -4.52 -20.86 -7.68
N PHE A 337 -3.83 -19.80 -7.26
CA PHE A 337 -2.96 -19.84 -6.08
C PHE A 337 -3.76 -19.43 -4.84
N ARG A 338 -3.57 -20.15 -3.75
CA ARG A 338 -4.10 -19.80 -2.45
C ARG A 338 -3.05 -20.04 -1.37
N GLY A 339 -2.84 -19.09 -0.48
CA GLY A 339 -1.84 -19.20 0.58
C GLY A 339 -2.18 -18.36 1.80
N MET A 340 -1.80 -18.86 2.99
CA MET A 340 -1.91 -18.18 4.26
C MET A 340 -0.76 -18.59 5.17
N GLY A 341 -0.29 -17.68 6.01
CA GLY A 341 0.71 -17.99 7.03
C GLY A 341 0.11 -18.88 8.12
N ARG A 342 0.85 -19.90 8.57
CA ARG A 342 0.37 -20.81 9.64
C ARG A 342 0.14 -20.12 11.00
N GLN A 343 0.74 -18.96 11.21
CA GLN A 343 0.59 -18.13 12.40
C GLN A 343 -0.48 -17.04 12.22
N ASP A 344 -1.14 -16.98 11.05
CA ASP A 344 -2.23 -16.05 10.80
C ASP A 344 -3.41 -16.37 11.73
N GLY A 345 -4.00 -15.34 12.33
CA GLY A 345 -5.14 -15.50 13.25
C GLY A 345 -6.37 -16.13 12.60
N PHE A 346 -6.42 -16.14 11.26
CA PHE A 346 -7.49 -16.76 10.47
C PHE A 346 -7.14 -18.16 9.95
N TRP A 347 -6.01 -18.74 10.34
CA TRP A 347 -5.56 -20.04 9.85
C TRP A 347 -6.63 -21.13 9.92
N LYS A 348 -7.41 -21.16 11.01
CA LYS A 348 -8.50 -22.14 11.16
C LYS A 348 -9.58 -21.99 10.09
N LYS A 349 -9.93 -20.75 9.73
CA LYS A 349 -10.88 -20.47 8.66
C LYS A 349 -10.33 -20.86 7.29
N PHE A 350 -9.04 -20.67 7.08
CA PHE A 350 -8.38 -21.12 5.88
C PHE A 350 -8.41 -22.63 5.72
N GLU A 351 -8.22 -23.41 6.81
CA GLU A 351 -8.34 -24.87 6.79
C GLU A 351 -9.80 -25.32 6.55
N GLU A 352 -10.77 -24.63 7.11
CA GLU A 352 -12.20 -24.89 6.85
C GLU A 352 -12.54 -24.70 5.36
N ASP A 353 -11.98 -23.68 4.74
CA ASP A 353 -12.11 -23.43 3.30
C ASP A 353 -11.43 -24.52 2.44
N ASP A 354 -10.36 -25.18 2.91
CA ASP A 354 -9.69 -26.25 2.17
C ASP A 354 -10.50 -27.56 2.17
N ALA A 355 -11.42 -27.73 3.10
CA ALA A 355 -12.32 -28.88 3.13
C ALA A 355 -13.46 -28.78 2.08
N PHE A 356 -13.48 -27.67 1.36
CA PHE A 356 -14.41 -27.31 0.32
C PHE A 356 -13.94 -27.78 -1.06
#